data_04c2d64cf4cfcdea3c4d9031568ce2c9
#
_entry.id   04c2d64cf4cfcdea3c4d9031568ce2c9
#
_cell.length_a   1.000
_cell.length_b   1.000
_cell.length_c   1.000
_cell.angle_alpha   90.00
_cell.angle_beta   90.00
_cell.angle_gamma   90.00
#
_symmetry.space_group_name_H-M   'P 1'
#
loop_
_entity.id
_entity.type
_entity.pdbx_description
1 polymer ?
#
loop_
_entity_poly.entity_id
_entity_poly.type
_entity_poly.pdbx_seq_one_letter_code
_entity_poly.pdbx_strand_id
1 'polypeptide(L)'
;MRFIMALMLVFASLGVQAKDTPQPEVIFFDVNETLLDLNSMRSSVTEALGGRDDLMSLWFSTMLHHSLVDNTTRRFHTFGEIGVASLLMVAESNEVELSEAEARQAIVTPLRSLPPHPDVKAGLQALKEAGFTLISLTNSSNQGVKTQFENAGLLSYFDARYSVEDIQRYKPDLRTYQWALEKAGVTAEEAMLVAAHGWDIAGAKAAGLQATFIAREGKVLYPLALKPDYKVNTLPELAKILAR
;
A
#
# COMPACT_ATOMS: atom_id res chain seq x y z
N MET A 1 -67.28 8.31 -36.63
CA MET A 1 -65.87 8.58 -36.91
C MET A 1 -65.11 8.71 -35.58
N ARG A 2 -64.35 7.67 -35.20
CA ARG A 2 -63.55 7.70 -33.98
C ARG A 2 -62.08 7.92 -34.41
N PHE A 3 -61.50 9.07 -34.04
CA PHE A 3 -60.09 9.34 -34.21
C PHE A 3 -59.33 8.70 -33.07
N ILE A 4 -58.47 7.72 -33.36
CA ILE A 4 -57.49 7.14 -32.45
C ILE A 4 -56.22 7.97 -32.61
N MET A 5 -55.84 8.73 -31.57
CA MET A 5 -54.61 9.49 -31.49
C MET A 5 -53.53 8.56 -30.90
N ALA A 6 -52.61 8.10 -31.75
CA ALA A 6 -51.48 7.29 -31.32
C ALA A 6 -50.39 8.19 -30.71
N LEU A 7 -50.16 8.04 -29.42
CA LEU A 7 -49.10 8.73 -28.66
C LEU A 7 -47.77 7.94 -28.87
N MET A 8 -46.87 8.48 -29.70
CA MET A 8 -45.49 7.94 -29.80
C MET A 8 -44.68 8.37 -28.60
N LEU A 9 -44.36 7.43 -27.71
CA LEU A 9 -43.37 7.59 -26.67
C LEU A 9 -41.98 7.46 -27.27
N VAL A 10 -41.26 8.57 -27.38
CA VAL A 10 -39.82 8.58 -27.72
C VAL A 10 -39.05 8.26 -26.45
N PHE A 11 -38.55 7.04 -26.36
CA PHE A 11 -37.55 6.70 -25.33
C PHE A 11 -36.20 7.30 -25.75
N ALA A 12 -35.84 8.43 -25.14
CA ALA A 12 -34.47 8.92 -25.15
C ALA A 12 -33.62 8.01 -24.26
N SER A 13 -32.86 7.11 -24.85
CA SER A 13 -31.81 6.36 -24.16
C SER A 13 -30.70 7.34 -23.78
N LEU A 14 -30.70 7.79 -22.52
CA LEU A 14 -29.55 8.41 -21.92
C LEU A 14 -28.46 7.34 -21.85
N GLY A 15 -27.59 7.30 -22.85
CA GLY A 15 -26.36 6.55 -22.81
C GLY A 15 -25.52 7.11 -21.65
N VAL A 16 -25.38 6.35 -20.57
CA VAL A 16 -24.34 6.57 -19.57
C VAL A 16 -23.05 6.36 -20.30
N GLN A 17 -22.42 7.43 -20.74
CA GLN A 17 -21.07 7.40 -21.27
C GLN A 17 -20.19 6.98 -20.09
N ALA A 18 -19.57 5.79 -20.19
CA ALA A 18 -18.51 5.39 -19.27
C ALA A 18 -17.47 6.51 -19.32
N LYS A 19 -17.25 7.15 -18.16
CA LYS A 19 -16.23 8.18 -18.04
C LYS A 19 -14.90 7.45 -18.25
N ASP A 20 -14.24 7.67 -19.38
CA ASP A 20 -12.88 7.16 -19.58
C ASP A 20 -12.05 7.70 -18.43
N THR A 21 -11.64 6.81 -17.53
CA THR A 21 -10.75 7.16 -16.41
C THR A 21 -9.43 7.61 -17.06
N PRO A 22 -8.97 8.85 -16.84
CA PRO A 22 -7.73 9.31 -17.46
C PRO A 22 -6.58 8.37 -17.05
N GLN A 23 -5.65 8.15 -17.96
CA GLN A 23 -4.47 7.37 -17.67
C GLN A 23 -3.64 8.12 -16.61
N PRO A 24 -3.17 7.47 -15.52
CA PRO A 24 -2.33 8.13 -14.54
C PRO A 24 -0.97 8.48 -15.14
N GLU A 25 -0.39 9.59 -14.73
CA GLU A 25 0.99 9.98 -15.07
C GLU A 25 1.97 9.44 -14.02
N VAL A 26 1.53 9.42 -12.75
CA VAL A 26 2.30 8.98 -11.60
C VAL A 26 1.67 7.75 -10.96
N ILE A 27 2.48 6.73 -10.69
CA ILE A 27 2.07 5.55 -9.94
C ILE A 27 2.82 5.53 -8.60
N PHE A 28 2.08 5.72 -7.52
CA PHE A 28 2.58 5.52 -6.16
C PHE A 28 2.51 4.05 -5.79
N PHE A 29 3.54 3.53 -5.16
CA PHE A 29 3.60 2.15 -4.67
C PHE A 29 3.73 2.11 -3.16
N ASP A 30 2.83 1.41 -2.49
CA ASP A 30 3.13 0.87 -1.17
C ASP A 30 4.27 -0.15 -1.29
N VAL A 31 5.04 -0.33 -0.20
CA VAL A 31 6.30 -1.09 -0.25
C VAL A 31 6.17 -2.46 0.44
N ASN A 32 6.02 -2.46 1.77
CA ASN A 32 5.98 -3.71 2.53
C ASN A 32 4.72 -4.51 2.17
N GLU A 33 4.85 -5.80 1.97
CA GLU A 33 3.80 -6.73 1.52
C GLU A 33 3.22 -6.44 0.12
N THR A 34 3.43 -5.26 -0.44
CA THR A 34 3.02 -4.91 -1.82
C THR A 34 4.12 -5.25 -2.82
N LEU A 35 5.31 -4.72 -2.63
CA LEU A 35 6.51 -4.97 -3.43
C LEU A 35 7.44 -6.00 -2.77
N LEU A 36 7.60 -5.92 -1.45
CA LEU A 36 8.51 -6.72 -0.66
C LEU A 36 7.75 -7.75 0.18
N ASP A 37 8.21 -9.00 0.15
CA ASP A 37 7.56 -10.10 0.85
C ASP A 37 7.91 -10.10 2.34
N LEU A 38 6.96 -9.69 3.17
CA LEU A 38 7.08 -9.67 4.63
C LEU A 38 7.10 -11.09 5.26
N ASN A 39 6.61 -12.10 4.56
CA ASN A 39 6.64 -13.48 5.05
C ASN A 39 8.07 -13.99 5.30
N SER A 40 9.08 -13.40 4.65
CA SER A 40 10.49 -13.70 4.90
C SER A 40 10.93 -13.39 6.34
N MET A 41 10.18 -12.55 7.08
CA MET A 41 10.41 -12.27 8.51
C MET A 41 9.71 -13.27 9.45
N ARG A 42 8.85 -14.15 8.93
CA ARG A 42 8.03 -15.04 9.76
C ARG A 42 8.88 -15.84 10.76
N SER A 43 9.97 -16.45 10.31
CA SER A 43 10.84 -17.24 11.20
C SER A 43 11.43 -16.40 12.34
N SER A 44 11.93 -15.21 12.04
CA SER A 44 12.53 -14.31 13.04
C SER A 44 11.52 -13.83 14.09
N VAL A 45 10.31 -13.46 13.65
CA VAL A 45 9.23 -13.03 14.56
C VAL A 45 8.71 -14.22 15.37
N THR A 46 8.51 -15.38 14.74
CA THR A 46 8.07 -16.60 15.42
C THR A 46 9.06 -17.06 16.50
N GLU A 47 10.36 -17.03 16.19
CA GLU A 47 11.42 -17.36 17.16
C GLU A 47 11.38 -16.40 18.36
N ALA A 48 11.32 -15.09 18.11
CA ALA A 48 11.22 -14.08 19.16
C ALA A 48 9.94 -14.23 20.03
N LEU A 49 8.88 -14.77 19.45
CA LEU A 49 7.63 -15.07 20.17
C LEU A 49 7.56 -16.50 20.73
N GLY A 50 8.71 -17.12 21.02
CA GLY A 50 8.76 -18.45 21.65
C GLY A 50 8.20 -19.59 20.80
N GLY A 51 8.28 -19.47 19.47
CA GLY A 51 7.76 -20.46 18.52
C GLY A 51 6.28 -20.26 18.14
N ARG A 52 5.64 -19.18 18.57
CA ARG A 52 4.22 -18.85 18.35
C ARG A 52 4.00 -18.20 16.97
N ASP A 53 3.96 -19.04 15.92
CA ASP A 53 3.70 -18.58 14.53
C ASP A 53 2.31 -17.96 14.35
N ASP A 54 1.34 -18.38 15.16
CA ASP A 54 -0.02 -17.82 15.20
C ASP A 54 -0.06 -16.32 15.58
N LEU A 55 0.97 -15.81 16.26
CA LEU A 55 1.04 -14.40 16.71
C LEU A 55 1.61 -13.43 15.65
N MET A 56 2.14 -13.92 14.53
CA MET A 56 2.69 -13.06 13.47
C MET A 56 1.66 -12.02 12.97
N SER A 57 0.44 -12.46 12.71
CA SER A 57 -0.63 -11.56 12.23
C SER A 57 -1.08 -10.57 13.31
N LEU A 58 -1.08 -11.01 14.58
CA LEU A 58 -1.40 -10.13 15.71
C LEU A 58 -0.33 -9.04 15.86
N TRP A 59 0.94 -9.40 15.79
CA TRP A 59 2.04 -8.43 15.81
C TRP A 59 1.88 -7.37 14.74
N PHE A 60 1.70 -7.78 13.48
CA PHE A 60 1.57 -6.83 12.37
C PHE A 60 0.35 -5.92 12.50
N SER A 61 -0.79 -6.48 12.91
CA SER A 61 -2.02 -5.71 13.17
C SER A 61 -1.85 -4.73 14.32
N THR A 62 -1.14 -5.12 15.40
CA THR A 62 -0.82 -4.26 16.53
C THR A 62 0.07 -3.10 16.11
N MET A 63 1.08 -3.37 15.28
CA MET A 63 1.96 -2.34 14.71
C MET A 63 1.17 -1.32 13.88
N LEU A 64 0.30 -1.77 12.98
CA LEU A 64 -0.58 -0.88 12.21
C LEU A 64 -1.52 -0.08 13.12
N HIS A 65 -2.12 -0.72 14.13
CA HIS A 65 -2.98 -0.04 15.09
C HIS A 65 -2.24 1.10 15.80
N HIS A 66 -1.02 0.85 16.30
CA HIS A 66 -0.26 1.88 17.03
C HIS A 66 0.29 2.98 16.13
N SER A 67 0.52 2.73 14.84
CA SER A 67 0.81 3.81 13.90
C SER A 67 -0.37 4.78 13.72
N LEU A 68 -1.62 4.28 13.82
CA LEU A 68 -2.81 5.13 13.84
C LEU A 68 -3.00 5.84 15.19
N VAL A 69 -2.59 5.22 16.30
CA VAL A 69 -2.55 5.89 17.62
C VAL A 69 -1.61 7.09 17.57
N ASP A 70 -0.42 6.93 16.99
CA ASP A 70 0.51 8.04 16.77
C ASP A 70 -0.12 9.19 15.96
N ASN A 71 -0.79 8.88 14.85
CA ASN A 71 -1.53 9.89 14.08
C ASN A 71 -2.54 10.66 14.94
N THR A 72 -3.31 9.93 15.75
CA THR A 72 -4.40 10.50 16.56
C THR A 72 -3.87 11.32 17.73
N THR A 73 -2.79 10.85 18.37
CA THR A 73 -2.15 11.51 19.50
C THR A 73 -1.16 12.60 19.10
N ARG A 74 -0.95 12.79 17.78
CA ARG A 74 0.01 13.74 17.20
C ARG A 74 1.45 13.47 17.64
N ARG A 75 1.78 12.19 17.82
CA ARG A 75 3.15 11.72 18.02
C ARG A 75 3.66 11.09 16.74
N PHE A 76 4.96 10.85 16.70
CA PHE A 76 5.59 10.10 15.62
C PHE A 76 6.78 9.32 16.17
N HIS A 77 6.73 8.02 16.02
CA HIS A 77 7.85 7.09 16.15
C HIS A 77 8.03 6.40 14.81
N THR A 78 9.22 6.03 14.43
CA THR A 78 9.45 5.34 13.16
C THR A 78 8.71 3.99 13.12
N PHE A 79 8.34 3.54 11.92
CA PHE A 79 7.61 2.29 11.75
C PHE A 79 8.36 1.07 12.33
N GLY A 80 9.71 1.11 12.29
CA GLY A 80 10.55 0.11 12.94
C GLY A 80 10.46 0.14 14.48
N GLU A 81 10.42 1.33 15.10
CA GLU A 81 10.25 1.48 16.56
C GLU A 81 8.86 0.99 16.98
N ILE A 82 7.81 1.35 16.25
CA ILE A 82 6.46 0.82 16.50
C ILE A 82 6.44 -0.70 16.35
N GLY A 83 7.15 -1.25 15.35
CA GLY A 83 7.26 -2.70 15.15
C GLY A 83 7.89 -3.42 16.35
N VAL A 84 8.96 -2.86 16.89
CA VAL A 84 9.62 -3.39 18.10
C VAL A 84 8.70 -3.29 19.32
N ALA A 85 8.12 -2.12 19.57
CA ALA A 85 7.20 -1.92 20.69
C ALA A 85 5.98 -2.85 20.61
N SER A 86 5.42 -3.03 19.42
CA SER A 86 4.29 -3.94 19.20
C SER A 86 4.67 -5.41 19.42
N LEU A 87 5.91 -5.79 19.09
CA LEU A 87 6.38 -7.16 19.36
C LEU A 87 6.49 -7.43 20.86
N LEU A 88 7.02 -6.47 21.62
CA LEU A 88 7.07 -6.55 23.10
C LEU A 88 5.67 -6.63 23.70
N MET A 89 4.72 -5.83 23.22
CA MET A 89 3.32 -5.87 23.69
C MET A 89 2.67 -7.24 23.42
N VAL A 90 2.89 -7.81 22.23
CA VAL A 90 2.35 -9.13 21.89
C VAL A 90 3.01 -10.21 22.73
N ALA A 91 4.32 -10.14 22.97
CA ALA A 91 5.03 -11.06 23.81
C ALA A 91 4.48 -11.03 25.26
N GLU A 92 4.39 -9.83 25.85
CA GLU A 92 3.88 -9.63 27.22
C GLU A 92 2.44 -10.16 27.37
N SER A 93 1.55 -9.81 26.43
CA SER A 93 0.14 -10.24 26.47
C SER A 93 -0.06 -11.75 26.28
N ASN A 94 0.96 -12.47 25.82
CA ASN A 94 0.95 -13.91 25.62
C ASN A 94 1.95 -14.66 26.51
N GLU A 95 2.42 -14.02 27.58
CA GLU A 95 3.32 -14.61 28.59
C GLU A 95 4.65 -15.13 27.99
N VAL A 96 5.15 -14.46 26.93
CA VAL A 96 6.45 -14.75 26.30
C VAL A 96 7.47 -13.76 26.85
N GLU A 97 8.54 -14.26 27.43
CA GLU A 97 9.68 -13.43 27.83
C GLU A 97 10.46 -12.95 26.61
N LEU A 98 10.57 -11.65 26.42
CA LEU A 98 11.27 -11.04 25.30
C LEU A 98 11.90 -9.71 25.74
N SER A 99 13.20 -9.59 25.60
CA SER A 99 13.90 -8.33 25.82
C SER A 99 13.76 -7.37 24.64
N GLU A 100 13.93 -6.05 24.90
CA GLU A 100 13.94 -5.05 23.83
C GLU A 100 15.04 -5.31 22.79
N ALA A 101 16.20 -5.80 23.21
CA ALA A 101 17.32 -6.10 22.32
C ALA A 101 16.97 -7.24 21.34
N GLU A 102 16.35 -8.30 21.83
CA GLU A 102 15.88 -9.43 21.00
C GLU A 102 14.75 -9.00 20.06
N ALA A 103 13.78 -8.22 20.55
CA ALA A 103 12.71 -7.68 19.73
C ALA A 103 13.27 -6.79 18.59
N ARG A 104 14.23 -5.94 18.89
CA ARG A 104 14.90 -5.10 17.91
C ARG A 104 15.66 -5.92 16.86
N GLN A 105 16.35 -6.97 17.27
CA GLN A 105 17.06 -7.88 16.38
C GLN A 105 16.08 -8.63 15.45
N ALA A 106 14.96 -9.11 16.00
CA ALA A 106 13.95 -9.84 15.25
C ALA A 106 13.25 -9.00 14.18
N ILE A 107 13.18 -7.68 14.36
CA ILE A 107 12.43 -6.77 13.46
C ILE A 107 13.37 -6.00 12.53
N VAL A 108 14.33 -5.25 13.07
CA VAL A 108 15.04 -4.21 12.29
C VAL A 108 15.90 -4.79 11.19
N THR A 109 16.61 -5.87 11.46
CA THR A 109 17.53 -6.50 10.50
C THR A 109 16.77 -7.21 9.37
N PRO A 110 15.78 -8.10 9.64
CA PRO A 110 15.01 -8.75 8.59
C PRO A 110 14.20 -7.76 7.75
N LEU A 111 13.60 -6.72 8.37
CA LEU A 111 12.81 -5.71 7.66
C LEU A 111 13.64 -5.00 6.57
N ARG A 112 14.94 -4.82 6.76
CA ARG A 112 15.83 -4.18 5.78
C ARG A 112 16.20 -5.07 4.60
N SER A 113 16.01 -6.39 4.70
CA SER A 113 16.45 -7.39 3.72
C SER A 113 15.31 -8.21 3.12
N LEU A 114 14.09 -7.67 3.12
CA LEU A 114 12.93 -8.31 2.51
C LEU A 114 13.17 -8.55 1.01
N PRO A 115 12.93 -9.75 0.49
CA PRO A 115 12.99 -9.99 -0.94
C PRO A 115 11.79 -9.37 -1.65
N PRO A 116 11.92 -8.96 -2.92
CA PRO A 116 10.76 -8.56 -3.71
C PRO A 116 9.93 -9.79 -4.10
N HIS A 117 8.61 -9.60 -4.25
CA HIS A 117 7.79 -10.64 -4.87
C HIS A 117 8.27 -10.94 -6.30
N PRO A 118 8.10 -12.16 -6.82
CA PRO A 118 8.69 -12.61 -8.10
C PRO A 118 8.30 -11.78 -9.32
N ASP A 119 7.12 -11.15 -9.30
CA ASP A 119 6.56 -10.37 -10.41
C ASP A 119 7.01 -8.89 -10.41
N VAL A 120 7.62 -8.42 -9.31
CA VAL A 120 7.84 -6.99 -9.06
C VAL A 120 8.80 -6.38 -10.08
N LYS A 121 9.98 -6.95 -10.25
CA LYS A 121 10.99 -6.38 -11.16
C LYS A 121 10.50 -6.30 -12.60
N ALA A 122 9.86 -7.36 -13.09
CA ALA A 122 9.31 -7.39 -14.44
C ALA A 122 8.16 -6.37 -14.62
N GLY A 123 7.29 -6.25 -13.61
CA GLY A 123 6.20 -5.29 -13.65
C GLY A 123 6.67 -3.84 -13.59
N LEU A 124 7.60 -3.50 -12.68
CA LEU A 124 8.18 -2.15 -12.60
C LEU A 124 8.90 -1.77 -13.89
N GLN A 125 9.66 -2.70 -14.49
CA GLN A 125 10.32 -2.47 -15.77
C GLN A 125 9.31 -2.15 -16.87
N ALA A 126 8.25 -2.94 -16.99
CA ALA A 126 7.22 -2.74 -18.01
C ALA A 126 6.47 -1.40 -17.83
N LEU A 127 6.20 -0.99 -16.59
CA LEU A 127 5.58 0.30 -16.31
C LEU A 127 6.52 1.47 -16.65
N LYS A 128 7.82 1.36 -16.36
CA LYS A 128 8.80 2.39 -16.78
C LYS A 128 8.91 2.49 -18.29
N GLU A 129 8.96 1.36 -19.00
CA GLU A 129 9.01 1.34 -20.46
C GLU A 129 7.75 1.92 -21.11
N ALA A 130 6.60 1.82 -20.41
CA ALA A 130 5.35 2.46 -20.80
C ALA A 130 5.31 3.97 -20.51
N GLY A 131 6.35 4.53 -19.86
CA GLY A 131 6.50 5.97 -19.64
C GLY A 131 5.94 6.49 -18.32
N PHE A 132 5.50 5.62 -17.40
CA PHE A 132 4.99 6.05 -16.09
C PHE A 132 6.11 6.53 -15.17
N THR A 133 5.83 7.57 -14.39
CA THR A 133 6.65 7.98 -13.24
C THR A 133 6.33 7.08 -12.05
N LEU A 134 7.34 6.38 -11.52
CA LEU A 134 7.17 5.43 -10.41
C LEU A 134 7.73 6.02 -9.11
N ILE A 135 6.88 6.13 -8.09
CA ILE A 135 7.24 6.71 -6.79
C ILE A 135 6.82 5.73 -5.69
N SER A 136 7.70 5.43 -4.73
CA SER A 136 7.26 4.70 -3.53
C SER A 136 6.60 5.66 -2.53
N LEU A 137 5.49 5.25 -1.91
CA LEU A 137 4.82 5.95 -0.81
C LEU A 137 4.65 4.99 0.36
N THR A 138 5.54 5.09 1.35
CA THR A 138 5.71 4.07 2.38
C THR A 138 5.59 4.61 3.80
N ASN A 139 5.12 3.74 4.71
CA ASN A 139 5.18 3.96 6.15
C ASN A 139 6.59 3.73 6.75
N SER A 140 7.51 3.10 5.99
CA SER A 140 8.92 2.97 6.40
C SER A 140 9.62 4.32 6.42
N SER A 141 10.64 4.47 7.29
CA SER A 141 11.49 5.67 7.31
C SER A 141 12.27 5.85 6.00
N ASN A 142 12.76 7.06 5.73
CA ASN A 142 13.59 7.37 4.56
C ASN A 142 14.80 6.45 4.43
N GLN A 143 15.52 6.24 5.54
CA GLN A 143 16.66 5.33 5.56
C GLN A 143 16.21 3.88 5.40
N GLY A 144 15.06 3.51 5.99
CA GLY A 144 14.50 2.16 5.89
C GLY A 144 14.19 1.78 4.45
N VAL A 145 13.39 2.58 3.74
CA VAL A 145 13.03 2.27 2.35
C VAL A 145 14.23 2.33 1.40
N LYS A 146 15.18 3.23 1.65
CA LYS A 146 16.41 3.28 0.86
C LYS A 146 17.17 1.95 0.97
N THR A 147 17.43 1.49 2.19
CA THR A 147 18.14 0.23 2.45
C THR A 147 17.38 -0.98 1.90
N GLN A 148 16.06 -1.02 2.06
CA GLN A 148 15.20 -2.06 1.49
C GLN A 148 15.36 -2.14 -0.04
N PHE A 149 15.32 -1.00 -0.73
CA PHE A 149 15.41 -0.96 -2.19
C PHE A 149 16.82 -1.27 -2.70
N GLU A 150 17.87 -0.85 -1.97
CA GLU A 150 19.24 -1.24 -2.27
C GLU A 150 19.41 -2.77 -2.20
N ASN A 151 18.97 -3.38 -1.10
CA ASN A 151 19.08 -4.83 -0.88
C ASN A 151 18.20 -5.65 -1.83
N ALA A 152 17.00 -5.18 -2.16
CA ALA A 152 16.09 -5.83 -3.09
C ALA A 152 16.46 -5.62 -4.57
N GLY A 153 17.40 -4.70 -4.87
CA GLY A 153 17.75 -4.29 -6.23
C GLY A 153 16.59 -3.61 -6.96
N LEU A 154 15.85 -2.72 -6.23
CA LEU A 154 14.70 -2.00 -6.77
C LEU A 154 15.00 -0.50 -6.98
N LEU A 155 16.12 0.01 -6.48
CA LEU A 155 16.39 1.44 -6.41
C LEU A 155 16.31 2.14 -7.78
N SER A 156 16.79 1.49 -8.84
CA SER A 156 16.84 2.04 -10.21
C SER A 156 15.47 2.12 -10.91
N TYR A 157 14.45 1.44 -10.39
CA TYR A 157 13.11 1.48 -10.99
C TYR A 157 12.31 2.72 -10.58
N PHE A 158 12.67 3.37 -9.45
CA PHE A 158 11.91 4.45 -8.89
C PHE A 158 12.51 5.82 -9.18
N ASP A 159 11.69 6.74 -9.63
CA ASP A 159 12.04 8.14 -9.89
C ASP A 159 12.16 8.92 -8.56
N ALA A 160 11.34 8.56 -7.56
CA ALA A 160 11.41 9.12 -6.22
C ALA A 160 10.97 8.11 -5.15
N ARG A 161 11.33 8.39 -3.90
CA ARG A 161 10.88 7.64 -2.73
C ARG A 161 10.31 8.62 -1.71
N TYR A 162 9.03 8.44 -1.38
CA TYR A 162 8.32 9.24 -0.38
C TYR A 162 8.07 8.42 0.86
N SER A 163 8.52 8.95 1.98
CA SER A 163 8.31 8.38 3.32
C SER A 163 7.36 9.27 4.12
N VAL A 164 6.45 8.66 4.86
CA VAL A 164 5.58 9.35 5.82
C VAL A 164 6.37 10.06 6.91
N GLU A 165 7.66 9.71 7.10
CA GLU A 165 8.58 10.37 8.02
C GLU A 165 8.71 11.87 7.72
N ASP A 166 8.65 12.28 6.44
CA ASP A 166 8.77 13.67 6.02
C ASP A 166 7.66 14.56 6.57
N ILE A 167 6.47 13.99 6.79
CA ILE A 167 5.31 14.72 7.28
C ILE A 167 4.80 14.21 8.63
N GLN A 168 5.42 13.17 9.17
CA GLN A 168 5.06 12.53 10.42
C GLN A 168 3.57 12.14 10.50
N ARG A 169 3.07 11.54 9.41
CA ARG A 169 1.68 11.10 9.27
C ARG A 169 1.61 9.78 8.51
N TYR A 170 1.22 8.74 9.22
CA TYR A 170 1.06 7.40 8.66
C TYR A 170 -0.13 7.29 7.71
N LYS A 171 0.01 6.56 6.62
CA LYS A 171 -1.12 6.09 5.84
C LYS A 171 -2.06 5.28 6.76
N PRO A 172 -3.39 5.37 6.62
CA PRO A 172 -4.15 6.04 5.56
C PRO A 172 -4.66 7.46 5.91
N ASP A 173 -3.92 8.27 6.69
CA ASP A 173 -4.28 9.67 6.86
C ASP A 173 -4.33 10.39 5.51
N LEU A 174 -5.42 11.09 5.20
CA LEU A 174 -5.63 11.74 3.90
C LEU A 174 -4.52 12.75 3.57
N ARG A 175 -3.96 13.41 4.59
CA ARG A 175 -2.85 14.36 4.43
C ARG A 175 -1.61 13.71 3.83
N THR A 176 -1.41 12.42 4.02
CA THR A 176 -0.29 11.69 3.44
C THR A 176 -0.39 11.60 1.93
N TYR A 177 -1.57 11.29 1.41
CA TYR A 177 -1.79 11.22 -0.03
C TYR A 177 -1.81 12.61 -0.65
N GLN A 178 -2.44 13.60 -0.01
CA GLN A 178 -2.45 15.00 -0.45
C GLN A 178 -1.03 15.56 -0.55
N TRP A 179 -0.21 15.35 0.47
CA TRP A 179 1.20 15.72 0.44
C TRP A 179 1.97 15.02 -0.68
N ALA A 180 1.73 13.73 -0.92
CA ALA A 180 2.39 12.99 -1.98
C ALA A 180 2.03 13.54 -3.38
N LEU A 181 0.77 13.90 -3.61
CA LEU A 181 0.30 14.54 -4.83
C LEU A 181 0.96 15.91 -5.03
N GLU A 182 0.94 16.77 -3.99
CA GLU A 182 1.57 18.10 -4.02
C GLU A 182 3.08 17.99 -4.32
N LYS A 183 3.78 17.07 -3.65
CA LYS A 183 5.21 16.84 -3.82
C LYS A 183 5.56 16.29 -5.22
N ALA A 184 4.66 15.49 -5.81
CA ALA A 184 4.82 14.98 -7.18
C ALA A 184 4.39 16.01 -8.25
N GLY A 185 3.66 17.06 -7.88
CA GLY A 185 3.17 18.09 -8.78
C GLY A 185 2.01 17.63 -9.68
N VAL A 186 1.18 16.68 -9.21
CA VAL A 186 0.07 16.09 -9.96
C VAL A 186 -1.25 16.20 -9.21
N THR A 187 -2.36 16.14 -9.95
CA THR A 187 -3.70 16.04 -9.38
C THR A 187 -4.02 14.59 -8.96
N ALA A 188 -5.10 14.40 -8.21
CA ALA A 188 -5.50 13.07 -7.77
C ALA A 188 -5.94 12.16 -8.93
N GLU A 189 -6.54 12.74 -9.97
CA GLU A 189 -6.97 12.03 -11.19
C GLU A 189 -5.78 11.57 -12.04
N GLU A 190 -4.63 12.25 -11.97
CA GLU A 190 -3.39 11.92 -12.68
C GLU A 190 -2.52 10.93 -11.90
N ALA A 191 -2.96 10.50 -10.73
CA ALA A 191 -2.19 9.63 -9.86
C ALA A 191 -2.94 8.33 -9.52
N MET A 192 -2.19 7.24 -9.43
CA MET A 192 -2.68 5.94 -9.00
C MET A 192 -1.86 5.41 -7.82
N LEU A 193 -2.53 4.84 -6.81
CA LEU A 193 -1.85 4.05 -5.79
C LEU A 193 -1.97 2.56 -6.11
N VAL A 194 -0.85 1.83 -6.02
CA VAL A 194 -0.81 0.36 -6.07
C VAL A 194 -0.48 -0.16 -4.69
N ALA A 195 -1.38 -0.96 -4.11
CA ALA A 195 -1.18 -1.54 -2.78
C ALA A 195 -1.85 -2.91 -2.64
N ALA A 196 -1.27 -3.76 -1.77
CA ALA A 196 -1.88 -5.03 -1.35
C ALA A 196 -2.78 -4.86 -0.10
N HIS A 197 -2.83 -3.68 0.48
CA HIS A 197 -3.57 -3.42 1.70
C HIS A 197 -4.91 -2.73 1.42
N GLY A 198 -6.00 -3.36 1.87
CA GLY A 198 -7.35 -2.79 1.74
C GLY A 198 -7.52 -1.43 2.44
N TRP A 199 -6.79 -1.21 3.55
CA TRP A 199 -6.81 0.08 4.26
C TRP A 199 -6.08 1.19 3.48
N ASP A 200 -5.00 0.86 2.74
CA ASP A 200 -4.26 1.83 1.92
C ASP A 200 -5.05 2.22 0.66
N ILE A 201 -5.68 1.22 0.02
CA ILE A 201 -6.66 1.46 -1.06
C ILE A 201 -7.80 2.38 -0.57
N ALA A 202 -8.32 2.15 0.64
CA ALA A 202 -9.38 2.99 1.21
C ALA A 202 -8.92 4.44 1.37
N GLY A 203 -7.70 4.66 1.88
CA GLY A 203 -7.11 5.99 2.03
C GLY A 203 -6.90 6.70 0.69
N ALA A 204 -6.30 6.03 -0.28
CA ALA A 204 -6.05 6.57 -1.61
C ALA A 204 -7.35 6.96 -2.33
N LYS A 205 -8.36 6.08 -2.32
CA LYS A 205 -9.68 6.36 -2.91
C LYS A 205 -10.39 7.51 -2.20
N ALA A 206 -10.27 7.62 -0.88
CA ALA A 206 -10.83 8.74 -0.13
C ALA A 206 -10.12 10.08 -0.40
N ALA A 207 -8.84 10.04 -0.78
CA ALA A 207 -8.08 11.20 -1.22
C ALA A 207 -8.29 11.55 -2.70
N GLY A 208 -9.09 10.77 -3.44
CA GLY A 208 -9.45 11.01 -4.84
C GLY A 208 -8.54 10.34 -5.87
N LEU A 209 -7.50 9.61 -5.45
CA LEU A 209 -6.60 8.92 -6.37
C LEU A 209 -7.31 7.76 -7.09
N GLN A 210 -6.79 7.40 -8.24
CA GLN A 210 -6.99 6.07 -8.78
C GLN A 210 -6.30 5.04 -7.86
N ALA A 211 -6.80 3.83 -7.82
CA ALA A 211 -6.19 2.78 -7.00
C ALA A 211 -6.24 1.42 -7.66
N THR A 212 -5.14 0.69 -7.57
CA THR A 212 -5.02 -0.72 -7.95
C THR A 212 -4.75 -1.56 -6.71
N PHE A 213 -5.64 -2.52 -6.46
CA PHE A 213 -5.39 -3.56 -5.46
C PHE A 213 -4.62 -4.71 -6.11
N ILE A 214 -3.42 -4.98 -5.61
CA ILE A 214 -2.66 -6.18 -6.00
C ILE A 214 -2.96 -7.30 -5.00
N ALA A 215 -3.53 -8.40 -5.50
CA ALA A 215 -4.02 -9.51 -4.68
C ALA A 215 -2.84 -10.42 -4.24
N ARG A 216 -2.07 -9.95 -3.25
CA ARG A 216 -1.07 -10.80 -2.58
C ARG A 216 -1.76 -11.82 -1.69
N GLU A 217 -1.09 -12.93 -1.42
CA GLU A 217 -1.63 -14.01 -0.59
C GLU A 217 -2.12 -13.48 0.77
N GLY A 218 -3.31 -13.89 1.19
CA GLY A 218 -3.94 -13.47 2.43
C GLY A 218 -4.44 -12.03 2.49
N LYS A 219 -4.27 -11.22 1.43
CA LYS A 219 -4.71 -9.83 1.40
C LYS A 219 -6.12 -9.69 0.82
N VAL A 220 -6.92 -8.88 1.48
CA VAL A 220 -8.32 -8.64 1.12
C VAL A 220 -8.66 -7.15 1.15
N LEU A 221 -9.66 -6.78 0.36
CA LEU A 221 -10.21 -5.42 0.37
C LEU A 221 -11.08 -5.18 1.60
N TYR A 222 -11.13 -3.94 2.05
CA TYR A 222 -12.08 -3.50 3.07
C TYR A 222 -13.47 -3.31 2.42
N PRO A 223 -14.49 -4.10 2.81
CA PRO A 223 -15.77 -4.12 2.10
C PRO A 223 -16.57 -2.82 2.16
N LEU A 224 -16.32 -1.97 3.18
CA LEU A 224 -17.00 -0.69 3.36
C LEU A 224 -16.27 0.48 2.68
N ALA A 225 -15.07 0.26 2.14
CA ALA A 225 -14.34 1.29 1.40
C ALA A 225 -14.82 1.42 -0.05
N LEU A 226 -14.47 2.54 -0.68
CA LEU A 226 -14.61 2.70 -2.12
C LEU A 226 -13.80 1.61 -2.84
N LYS A 227 -14.36 1.07 -3.91
CA LYS A 227 -13.68 0.02 -4.70
C LYS A 227 -12.46 0.59 -5.42
N PRO A 228 -11.38 -0.20 -5.56
CA PRO A 228 -10.27 0.17 -6.44
C PRO A 228 -10.75 0.21 -7.90
N ASP A 229 -10.05 0.97 -8.73
CA ASP A 229 -10.30 1.04 -10.17
C ASP A 229 -9.88 -0.27 -10.86
N TYR A 230 -8.80 -0.89 -10.35
CA TYR A 230 -8.31 -2.18 -10.84
C TYR A 230 -8.02 -3.14 -9.69
N LYS A 231 -8.19 -4.43 -9.98
CA LYS A 231 -7.73 -5.54 -9.15
C LYS A 231 -6.92 -6.49 -10.02
N VAL A 232 -5.67 -6.69 -9.66
CA VAL A 232 -4.71 -7.52 -10.41
C VAL A 232 -4.03 -8.53 -9.48
N ASN A 233 -3.48 -9.60 -10.06
CA ASN A 233 -2.70 -10.57 -9.30
C ASN A 233 -1.19 -10.28 -9.39
N THR A 234 -0.74 -9.58 -10.44
CA THR A 234 0.68 -9.30 -10.68
C THR A 234 0.88 -7.89 -11.24
N LEU A 235 2.05 -7.31 -11.04
CA LEU A 235 2.40 -6.01 -11.64
C LEU A 235 2.49 -6.05 -13.18
N PRO A 236 3.00 -7.11 -13.85
CA PRO A 236 2.92 -7.22 -15.30
C PRO A 236 1.49 -7.20 -15.85
N GLU A 237 0.51 -7.73 -15.10
CA GLU A 237 -0.91 -7.63 -15.46
C GLU A 237 -1.37 -6.17 -15.46
N LEU A 238 -1.02 -5.41 -14.42
CA LEU A 238 -1.31 -3.98 -14.36
C LEU A 238 -0.67 -3.22 -15.54
N ALA A 239 0.61 -3.48 -15.81
CA ALA A 239 1.31 -2.84 -16.93
C ALA A 239 0.60 -3.07 -18.27
N LYS A 240 0.08 -4.28 -18.53
CA LYS A 240 -0.70 -4.59 -19.74
C LYS A 240 -2.04 -3.85 -19.81
N ILE A 241 -2.66 -3.59 -18.66
CA ILE A 241 -3.93 -2.84 -18.59
C ILE A 241 -3.67 -1.38 -18.91
N LEU A 242 -2.63 -0.79 -18.32
CA LEU A 242 -2.31 0.62 -18.46
C LEU A 242 -1.60 0.99 -19.78
N ALA A 243 -0.97 0.05 -20.46
CA ALA A 243 -0.30 0.29 -21.75
C ALA A 243 -1.27 0.30 -22.96
N ARG A 244 -2.58 0.22 -22.71
CA ARG A 244 -3.63 0.28 -23.73
C ARG A 244 -4.15 1.69 -23.92
#